data_e10ffe16e8254eb43aa2c90eb6b89d53
#
_entry.id   e10ffe16e8254eb43aa2c90eb6b89d53
#
_cell.length_a   1.000
_cell.length_b   1.000
_cell.length_c   1.000
_cell.angle_alpha   90.00
_cell.angle_beta   90.00
_cell.angle_gamma   90.00
#
_symmetry.space_group_name_H-M   'P 1'
#
loop_
_entity.id
_entity.type
_entity.pdbx_description
1 polymer ?
#
loop_
_entity_poly.entity_id
_entity_poly.type
_entity_poly.pdbx_seq_one_letter_code
_entity_poly.pdbx_strand_id
1 'polypeptide(L)'
;MRWGQLTLVEDDPPKLDVGFWVDLWKRCHCDAVCLSAGGVVAYYPTQVPLHHRSLWLGDRDPFGELVKAARGLGMVVWARLDPHAAHEDVHGAHPDWFEHDQDGKVLRHWVMPEMYLTCRLGPYNFEHMPRVVEEVLTLYDVDAIFANRWVEYGSFQVCYCPHCRSLFRERYGLELPSKAYADEPSWKPYTRFYQERIAELWTLWDATCKRSRPGTTFVGNTGGSVLNAMDWKTLAELADTMDADNQGRSGVNPPWRNGEQAKVLRSVGGRKAIIGIFGINTATSHRWMRSVKAADEQRLWIAEGVANGFRPWWTLFGAEQKDRRWMKVVEEFYAWCHRNEAYLRNTESLARVGVVYSQQTAHYYGKAERGSKVYDHFNGIYHALVESRMPFDLVHDRCLEPERIARYSLLVLPNIACLSDGQCEQLRDYVRRGGGLVATLETSLY
;
A
#
# COMPACT_ATOMS: atom_id res chain seq x y z
N MET A 1 2.60 -15.07 10.90
CA MET A 1 2.77 -15.30 9.44
C MET A 1 3.93 -14.45 8.96
N ARG A 2 4.88 -15.04 8.25
CA ARG A 2 6.14 -14.44 7.76
C ARG A 2 6.12 -14.51 6.24
N TRP A 3 6.29 -13.38 5.59
CA TRP A 3 6.14 -13.24 4.14
C TRP A 3 7.50 -13.08 3.45
N GLY A 4 7.64 -13.71 2.30
CA GLY A 4 8.72 -13.48 1.35
C GLY A 4 8.20 -12.97 0.02
N GLN A 5 8.96 -12.11 -0.66
CA GLN A 5 8.61 -11.64 -1.98
C GLN A 5 9.78 -11.73 -2.93
N LEU A 6 9.52 -12.30 -4.10
CA LEU A 6 10.40 -12.21 -5.25
C LEU A 6 9.75 -11.31 -6.30
N THR A 7 10.35 -10.14 -6.53
CA THR A 7 10.00 -9.28 -7.65
C THR A 7 10.94 -9.57 -8.80
N LEU A 8 10.41 -10.21 -9.85
CA LEU A 8 11.17 -10.46 -11.07
C LEU A 8 11.35 -9.17 -11.87
N VAL A 9 12.48 -9.07 -12.55
CA VAL A 9 12.73 -8.12 -13.64
C VAL A 9 12.70 -8.86 -14.98
N GLU A 10 12.56 -8.15 -16.07
CA GLU A 10 12.18 -8.77 -17.35
C GLU A 10 13.17 -9.86 -17.83
N ASP A 11 14.48 -9.70 -17.59
CA ASP A 11 15.52 -10.64 -17.99
C ASP A 11 15.83 -11.75 -16.97
N ASP A 12 14.99 -11.93 -15.96
CA ASP A 12 15.15 -12.91 -14.90
C ASP A 12 14.77 -14.36 -15.25
N PRO A 13 13.82 -14.65 -16.18
CA PRO A 13 13.39 -16.02 -16.42
C PRO A 13 14.52 -17.05 -16.61
N PRO A 14 15.56 -16.80 -17.42
CA PRO A 14 16.67 -17.74 -17.58
C PRO A 14 17.59 -17.86 -16.37
N LYS A 15 17.56 -16.87 -15.45
CA LYS A 15 18.41 -16.82 -14.24
C LYS A 15 17.74 -17.43 -13.02
N LEU A 16 16.45 -17.77 -13.11
CA LEU A 16 15.67 -18.24 -11.99
C LEU A 16 16.07 -19.68 -11.60
N ASP A 17 16.58 -19.81 -10.38
CA ASP A 17 16.81 -21.08 -9.69
C ASP A 17 15.72 -21.27 -8.62
N VAL A 18 14.71 -22.05 -8.93
CA VAL A 18 13.59 -22.34 -8.01
C VAL A 18 14.08 -23.06 -6.74
N GLY A 19 15.10 -23.93 -6.85
CA GLY A 19 15.66 -24.65 -5.71
C GLY A 19 16.26 -23.72 -4.68
N PHE A 20 16.98 -22.68 -5.13
CA PHE A 20 17.51 -21.63 -4.26
C PHE A 20 16.41 -20.91 -3.46
N TRP A 21 15.29 -20.56 -4.09
CA TRP A 21 14.19 -19.87 -3.44
C TRP A 21 13.45 -20.77 -2.44
N VAL A 22 13.21 -22.03 -2.80
CA VAL A 22 12.62 -23.03 -1.90
C VAL A 22 13.47 -23.20 -0.64
N ASP A 23 14.78 -23.33 -0.78
CA ASP A 23 15.70 -23.45 0.35
C ASP A 23 15.68 -22.21 1.24
N LEU A 24 15.71 -21.02 0.64
CA LEU A 24 15.61 -19.76 1.37
C LEU A 24 14.28 -19.63 2.15
N TRP A 25 13.14 -19.95 1.53
CA TRP A 25 11.84 -19.89 2.21
C TRP A 25 11.78 -20.83 3.41
N LYS A 26 12.34 -22.04 3.30
CA LYS A 26 12.46 -23.00 4.41
C LYS A 26 13.32 -22.43 5.54
N ARG A 27 14.51 -21.90 5.23
CA ARG A 27 15.43 -21.35 6.24
C ARG A 27 14.83 -20.11 6.94
N CYS A 28 14.06 -19.30 6.22
CA CYS A 28 13.34 -18.16 6.76
C CYS A 28 12.03 -18.54 7.47
N HIS A 29 11.63 -19.81 7.54
CA HIS A 29 10.31 -20.22 8.05
C HIS A 29 9.18 -19.37 7.44
N CYS A 30 9.22 -19.13 6.14
CA CYS A 30 8.16 -18.37 5.47
C CYS A 30 6.85 -19.17 5.47
N ASP A 31 5.76 -18.51 5.82
CA ASP A 31 4.40 -19.05 5.76
C ASP A 31 3.69 -18.65 4.48
N ALA A 32 4.18 -17.60 3.83
CA ALA A 32 3.54 -16.99 2.67
C ALA A 32 4.57 -16.35 1.73
N VAL A 33 4.20 -16.26 0.44
CA VAL A 33 5.00 -15.59 -0.59
C VAL A 33 4.14 -14.72 -1.49
N CYS A 34 4.75 -13.63 -1.97
CA CYS A 34 4.20 -12.79 -3.04
C CYS A 34 5.13 -12.88 -4.25
N LEU A 35 4.61 -13.34 -5.39
CA LEU A 35 5.38 -13.69 -6.57
C LEU A 35 4.93 -12.88 -7.78
N SER A 36 5.87 -12.33 -8.56
CA SER A 36 5.55 -11.58 -9.78
C SER A 36 4.88 -12.48 -10.81
N ALA A 37 3.64 -12.16 -11.14
CA ALA A 37 2.87 -12.81 -12.19
C ALA A 37 2.84 -11.96 -13.46
N GLY A 38 2.40 -10.68 -13.36
CA GLY A 38 2.17 -9.89 -14.56
C GLY A 38 1.95 -8.40 -14.30
N GLY A 39 1.24 -7.78 -15.22
CA GLY A 39 1.04 -6.33 -15.29
C GLY A 39 1.95 -5.72 -16.35
N VAL A 40 2.99 -4.97 -15.96
CA VAL A 40 3.96 -4.42 -16.92
C VAL A 40 4.62 -5.53 -17.76
N VAL A 41 5.01 -6.64 -17.11
CA VAL A 41 5.60 -7.82 -17.78
C VAL A 41 5.00 -9.10 -17.20
N ALA A 42 4.53 -9.98 -18.06
CA ALA A 42 4.06 -11.32 -17.69
C ALA A 42 5.24 -12.30 -17.58
N TYR A 43 5.30 -13.03 -16.45
CA TYR A 43 6.27 -14.10 -16.19
C TYR A 43 5.65 -15.50 -16.32
N TYR A 44 4.61 -15.61 -17.12
CA TYR A 44 3.92 -16.84 -17.49
C TYR A 44 3.42 -16.72 -18.94
N PRO A 45 3.07 -17.83 -19.62
CA PRO A 45 2.66 -17.82 -21.02
C PRO A 45 1.21 -17.29 -21.18
N THR A 46 0.98 -16.03 -20.84
CA THR A 46 -0.33 -15.35 -20.94
C THR A 46 -0.93 -15.43 -22.34
N GLN A 47 -2.24 -15.54 -22.43
CA GLN A 47 -3.01 -15.46 -23.67
C GLN A 47 -3.85 -14.16 -23.76
N VAL A 48 -3.80 -13.33 -22.71
CA VAL A 48 -4.49 -12.02 -22.75
C VAL A 48 -3.81 -11.12 -23.77
N PRO A 49 -4.53 -10.65 -24.82
CA PRO A 49 -3.96 -9.74 -25.80
C PRO A 49 -3.37 -8.50 -25.16
N LEU A 50 -2.26 -7.99 -25.65
CA LEU A 50 -1.57 -6.79 -25.15
C LEU A 50 -1.01 -6.92 -23.73
N HIS A 51 -1.03 -8.10 -23.11
CA HIS A 51 -0.29 -8.36 -21.89
C HIS A 51 1.13 -8.81 -22.25
N HIS A 52 2.10 -7.91 -22.15
CA HIS A 52 3.48 -8.11 -22.60
C HIS A 52 4.15 -9.28 -21.88
N ARG A 53 4.55 -10.31 -22.64
CA ARG A 53 5.36 -11.41 -22.09
C ARG A 53 6.82 -11.01 -22.03
N SER A 54 7.53 -11.42 -20.96
CA SER A 54 8.98 -11.26 -20.95
C SER A 54 9.61 -11.83 -22.22
N LEU A 55 10.47 -11.06 -22.85
CA LEU A 55 11.22 -11.49 -24.03
C LEU A 55 12.16 -12.67 -23.76
N TRP A 56 12.49 -12.91 -22.50
CA TRP A 56 13.37 -13.99 -22.02
C TRP A 56 12.58 -15.19 -21.48
N LEU A 57 11.27 -15.23 -21.63
CA LEU A 57 10.45 -16.32 -21.09
C LEU A 57 10.76 -17.67 -21.75
N GLY A 58 10.98 -17.68 -23.08
CA GLY A 58 11.10 -18.93 -23.84
C GLY A 58 9.87 -19.80 -23.67
N ASP A 59 10.10 -21.10 -23.45
CA ASP A 59 9.04 -22.09 -23.19
C ASP A 59 8.76 -22.29 -21.68
N ARG A 60 9.38 -21.48 -20.81
CA ARG A 60 9.22 -21.59 -19.36
C ARG A 60 7.96 -20.91 -18.84
N ASP A 61 7.55 -21.35 -17.67
CA ASP A 61 6.54 -20.72 -16.82
C ASP A 61 7.12 -20.42 -15.43
N PRO A 62 8.00 -19.40 -15.29
CA PRO A 62 8.66 -19.07 -14.03
C PRO A 62 7.67 -18.84 -12.89
N PHE A 63 6.55 -18.18 -13.15
CA PHE A 63 5.52 -17.93 -12.15
C PHE A 63 4.88 -19.24 -11.69
N GLY A 64 4.45 -20.10 -12.63
CA GLY A 64 3.87 -21.42 -12.32
C GLY A 64 4.85 -22.34 -11.60
N GLU A 65 6.15 -22.34 -11.99
CA GLU A 65 7.20 -23.08 -11.30
C GLU A 65 7.32 -22.67 -9.83
N LEU A 66 7.32 -21.35 -9.54
CA LEU A 66 7.38 -20.81 -8.18
C LEU A 66 6.11 -21.08 -7.38
N VAL A 67 4.92 -20.92 -7.99
CA VAL A 67 3.63 -21.25 -7.34
C VAL A 67 3.60 -22.73 -6.91
N LYS A 68 3.95 -23.64 -7.84
CA LYS A 68 4.00 -25.08 -7.56
C LYS A 68 4.97 -25.39 -6.41
N ALA A 69 6.13 -24.76 -6.40
CA ALA A 69 7.13 -24.96 -5.36
C ALA A 69 6.66 -24.46 -3.99
N ALA A 70 6.05 -23.24 -3.93
CA ALA A 70 5.49 -22.68 -2.70
C ALA A 70 4.33 -23.52 -2.16
N ARG A 71 3.42 -23.96 -3.03
CA ARG A 71 2.33 -24.88 -2.65
C ARG A 71 2.84 -26.23 -2.13
N GLY A 72 3.92 -26.75 -2.70
CA GLY A 72 4.59 -27.93 -2.17
C GLY A 72 5.13 -27.80 -0.74
N LEU A 73 5.29 -26.57 -0.26
CA LEU A 73 5.64 -26.22 1.12
C LEU A 73 4.43 -25.87 2.00
N GLY A 74 3.21 -25.92 1.48
CA GLY A 74 1.99 -25.54 2.19
C GLY A 74 1.86 -24.03 2.44
N MET A 75 2.52 -23.20 1.63
CA MET A 75 2.54 -21.74 1.81
C MET A 75 1.31 -21.08 1.18
N VAL A 76 0.91 -19.95 1.77
CA VAL A 76 0.00 -18.99 1.14
C VAL A 76 0.74 -18.31 -0.02
N VAL A 77 0.08 -18.18 -1.18
CA VAL A 77 0.67 -17.62 -2.39
C VAL A 77 -0.16 -16.44 -2.90
N TRP A 78 0.44 -15.27 -3.01
CA TRP A 78 -0.15 -14.11 -3.67
C TRP A 78 0.51 -13.88 -5.03
N ALA A 79 -0.32 -13.67 -6.04
CA ALA A 79 0.14 -13.27 -7.37
C ALA A 79 0.24 -11.74 -7.43
N ARG A 80 1.44 -11.23 -7.66
CA ARG A 80 1.69 -9.80 -7.81
C ARG A 80 1.45 -9.36 -9.25
N LEU A 81 0.65 -8.31 -9.40
CA LEU A 81 0.46 -7.57 -10.65
C LEU A 81 0.94 -6.13 -10.49
N ASP A 82 1.60 -5.61 -11.52
CA ASP A 82 2.11 -4.23 -11.59
C ASP A 82 1.38 -3.47 -12.72
N PRO A 83 0.18 -2.88 -12.50
CA PRO A 83 -0.66 -2.34 -13.56
C PRO A 83 -0.37 -0.88 -13.93
N HIS A 84 0.71 -0.29 -13.45
CA HIS A 84 0.97 1.15 -13.51
C HIS A 84 1.60 1.64 -14.80
N ALA A 85 2.07 0.74 -15.66
CA ALA A 85 2.69 1.10 -16.94
C ALA A 85 2.45 0.00 -17.98
N ALA A 86 2.56 0.37 -19.26
CA ALA A 86 2.49 -0.57 -20.37
C ALA A 86 3.40 -0.13 -21.53
N HIS A 87 3.64 -1.06 -22.46
CA HIS A 87 4.54 -0.92 -23.58
C HIS A 87 3.92 -0.16 -24.77
N GLU A 88 4.74 0.14 -25.76
CA GLU A 88 4.37 0.92 -26.96
C GLU A 88 3.23 0.29 -27.76
N ASP A 89 3.16 -1.03 -27.86
CA ASP A 89 2.11 -1.76 -28.57
C ASP A 89 0.72 -1.53 -27.95
N VAL A 90 0.65 -1.47 -26.63
CA VAL A 90 -0.58 -1.14 -25.88
C VAL A 90 -0.98 0.31 -26.16
N HIS A 91 0.01 1.23 -26.13
CA HIS A 91 -0.26 2.63 -26.43
C HIS A 91 -0.71 2.85 -27.88
N GLY A 92 -0.11 2.14 -28.83
CA GLY A 92 -0.53 2.18 -30.23
C GLY A 92 -1.96 1.68 -30.46
N ALA A 93 -2.39 0.67 -29.69
CA ALA A 93 -3.73 0.10 -29.78
C ALA A 93 -4.79 0.92 -29.02
N HIS A 94 -4.43 1.47 -27.85
CA HIS A 94 -5.34 2.13 -26.91
C HIS A 94 -4.69 3.39 -26.30
N PRO A 95 -4.49 4.48 -27.05
CA PRO A 95 -3.88 5.69 -26.51
C PRO A 95 -4.68 6.36 -25.39
N ASP A 96 -5.97 6.10 -25.31
CA ASP A 96 -6.90 6.58 -24.28
C ASP A 96 -6.76 5.87 -22.91
N TRP A 97 -6.00 4.77 -22.83
CA TRP A 97 -5.76 4.03 -21.59
C TRP A 97 -4.71 4.65 -20.69
N PHE A 98 -4.03 5.68 -21.15
CA PHE A 98 -2.84 6.23 -20.50
C PHE A 98 -3.11 7.55 -19.78
N GLU A 99 -2.22 7.88 -18.85
CA GLU A 99 -2.27 9.17 -18.15
C GLU A 99 -1.86 10.31 -19.09
N HIS A 100 -2.61 11.39 -19.03
CA HIS A 100 -2.33 12.62 -19.76
C HIS A 100 -2.08 13.77 -18.80
N ASP A 101 -1.15 14.63 -19.13
CA ASP A 101 -1.02 15.94 -18.51
C ASP A 101 -2.13 16.90 -18.96
N GLN A 102 -2.11 18.13 -18.44
CA GLN A 102 -3.12 19.14 -18.75
C GLN A 102 -3.15 19.52 -20.23
N ASP A 103 -1.99 19.47 -20.91
CA ASP A 103 -1.83 19.80 -22.33
C ASP A 103 -2.21 18.63 -23.26
N GLY A 104 -2.62 17.51 -22.68
CA GLY A 104 -3.02 16.30 -23.42
C GLY A 104 -1.84 15.41 -23.83
N LYS A 105 -0.65 15.66 -23.33
CA LYS A 105 0.52 14.81 -23.59
C LYS A 105 0.47 13.57 -22.70
N VAL A 106 0.69 12.39 -23.30
CA VAL A 106 0.77 11.12 -22.58
C VAL A 106 2.02 11.07 -21.71
N LEU A 107 1.86 10.64 -20.47
CA LEU A 107 2.95 10.56 -19.49
C LEU A 107 3.78 9.29 -19.66
N ARG A 108 5.10 9.45 -19.53
CA ARG A 108 6.06 8.36 -19.58
C ARG A 108 6.43 7.89 -18.17
N HIS A 109 6.83 6.62 -18.07
CA HIS A 109 7.30 6.06 -16.81
C HIS A 109 8.59 6.76 -16.35
N TRP A 110 8.72 7.02 -15.04
CA TRP A 110 9.80 7.85 -14.48
C TRP A 110 11.20 7.20 -14.46
N VAL A 111 11.28 5.86 -14.63
CA VAL A 111 12.55 5.11 -14.69
C VAL A 111 12.76 4.50 -16.07
N MET A 112 11.70 4.05 -16.72
CA MET A 112 11.70 3.39 -18.02
C MET A 112 10.97 4.28 -19.03
N PRO A 113 11.61 5.29 -19.60
CA PRO A 113 10.95 6.30 -20.46
C PRO A 113 10.39 5.75 -21.77
N GLU A 114 10.74 4.51 -22.13
CA GLU A 114 10.14 3.75 -23.23
C GLU A 114 8.71 3.27 -22.93
N MET A 115 8.31 3.23 -21.65
CA MET A 115 6.97 2.85 -21.24
C MET A 115 6.08 4.05 -20.95
N TYR A 116 4.78 3.85 -21.02
CA TYR A 116 3.77 4.84 -20.73
C TYR A 116 3.05 4.52 -19.41
N LEU A 117 2.69 5.56 -18.65
CA LEU A 117 1.88 5.39 -17.43
C LEU A 117 0.43 5.13 -17.78
N THR A 118 -0.11 4.01 -17.31
CA THR A 118 -1.53 3.69 -17.49
C THR A 118 -2.42 4.56 -16.60
N CYS A 119 -3.57 4.99 -17.14
CA CYS A 119 -4.53 5.71 -16.31
C CYS A 119 -5.12 4.81 -15.24
N ARG A 120 -4.82 5.11 -13.97
CA ARG A 120 -5.27 4.31 -12.82
C ARG A 120 -6.78 4.32 -12.62
N LEU A 121 -7.49 5.34 -13.11
CA LEU A 121 -8.95 5.49 -13.00
C LEU A 121 -9.68 5.14 -14.30
N GLY A 122 -8.96 4.68 -15.31
CA GLY A 122 -9.45 4.47 -16.68
C GLY A 122 -9.55 2.99 -17.10
N PRO A 123 -9.86 2.76 -18.39
CA PRO A 123 -10.20 1.45 -18.93
C PRO A 123 -9.11 0.39 -18.78
N TYR A 124 -7.82 0.76 -18.77
CA TYR A 124 -6.74 -0.21 -18.56
C TYR A 124 -6.96 -1.01 -17.26
N ASN A 125 -7.25 -0.32 -16.15
CA ASN A 125 -7.46 -0.95 -14.85
C ASN A 125 -8.88 -1.49 -14.65
N PHE A 126 -9.88 -0.95 -15.36
CA PHE A 126 -11.28 -1.35 -15.23
C PHE A 126 -11.74 -2.42 -16.21
N GLU A 127 -11.03 -2.59 -17.34
CA GLU A 127 -11.44 -3.52 -18.41
C GLU A 127 -10.35 -4.54 -18.76
N HIS A 128 -9.10 -4.09 -18.95
CA HIS A 128 -8.01 -4.97 -19.39
C HIS A 128 -7.46 -5.81 -18.23
N MET A 129 -7.06 -5.17 -17.13
CA MET A 129 -6.47 -5.88 -15.99
C MET A 129 -7.38 -6.93 -15.34
N PRO A 130 -8.70 -6.77 -15.26
CA PRO A 130 -9.59 -7.85 -14.82
C PRO A 130 -9.45 -9.14 -15.62
N ARG A 131 -9.16 -9.08 -16.93
CA ARG A 131 -8.91 -10.27 -17.77
C ARG A 131 -7.61 -10.97 -17.37
N VAL A 132 -6.58 -10.19 -17.04
CA VAL A 132 -5.32 -10.73 -16.51
C VAL A 132 -5.53 -11.40 -15.16
N VAL A 133 -6.32 -10.79 -14.27
CA VAL A 133 -6.73 -11.37 -12.98
C VAL A 133 -7.45 -12.71 -13.18
N GLU A 134 -8.43 -12.76 -14.08
CA GLU A 134 -9.19 -13.99 -14.39
C GLU A 134 -8.27 -15.10 -14.93
N GLU A 135 -7.36 -14.77 -15.85
CA GLU A 135 -6.42 -15.73 -16.41
C GLU A 135 -5.48 -16.29 -15.33
N VAL A 136 -4.87 -15.43 -14.51
CA VAL A 136 -3.97 -15.87 -13.42
C VAL A 136 -4.69 -16.82 -12.46
N LEU A 137 -5.89 -16.46 -12.03
CA LEU A 137 -6.68 -17.26 -11.09
C LEU A 137 -7.22 -18.57 -11.69
N THR A 138 -7.40 -18.62 -13.00
CA THR A 138 -7.81 -19.84 -13.73
C THR A 138 -6.64 -20.79 -13.89
N LEU A 139 -5.45 -20.29 -14.19
CA LEU A 139 -4.29 -21.11 -14.50
C LEU A 139 -3.53 -21.56 -13.24
N TYR A 140 -3.54 -20.76 -12.16
CA TYR A 140 -2.66 -20.98 -11.00
C TYR A 140 -3.42 -21.04 -9.69
N ASP A 141 -2.92 -21.90 -8.79
CA ASP A 141 -3.42 -22.04 -7.43
C ASP A 141 -2.83 -20.96 -6.53
N VAL A 142 -3.47 -19.78 -6.50
CA VAL A 142 -3.07 -18.66 -5.65
C VAL A 142 -4.22 -18.20 -4.75
N ASP A 143 -3.90 -17.60 -3.60
CA ASP A 143 -4.88 -17.21 -2.57
C ASP A 143 -5.33 -15.75 -2.72
N ALA A 144 -4.55 -14.93 -3.39
CA ALA A 144 -4.91 -13.53 -3.66
C ALA A 144 -4.18 -12.95 -4.87
N ILE A 145 -4.75 -11.88 -5.40
CA ILE A 145 -4.10 -10.95 -6.31
C ILE A 145 -3.61 -9.75 -5.50
N PHE A 146 -2.31 -9.48 -5.53
CA PHE A 146 -1.70 -8.29 -4.97
C PHE A 146 -1.35 -7.30 -6.08
N ALA A 147 -1.93 -6.10 -6.06
CA ALA A 147 -1.59 -5.08 -7.05
C ALA A 147 -0.64 -4.03 -6.47
N ASN A 148 0.55 -3.94 -7.07
CA ASN A 148 1.52 -2.92 -6.74
C ASN A 148 1.34 -1.69 -7.63
N ARG A 149 1.46 -0.48 -7.05
CA ARG A 149 1.32 0.78 -7.79
C ARG A 149 0.03 0.91 -8.62
N TRP A 150 -1.03 0.24 -8.21
CA TRP A 150 -2.34 0.28 -8.88
C TRP A 150 -2.99 1.67 -8.80
N VAL A 151 -2.64 2.44 -7.75
CA VAL A 151 -3.03 3.84 -7.55
C VAL A 151 -1.86 4.61 -6.92
N GLU A 152 -1.95 5.95 -6.93
CA GLU A 152 -1.00 6.79 -6.21
C GLU A 152 -1.49 6.99 -4.77
N TYR A 153 -0.76 6.45 -3.82
CA TYR A 153 -1.17 6.46 -2.41
C TYR A 153 -0.63 7.65 -1.60
N GLY A 154 0.43 8.29 -2.02
CA GLY A 154 1.04 9.41 -1.28
C GLY A 154 0.35 10.76 -1.47
N SER A 155 -0.24 11.00 -2.63
CA SER A 155 -0.89 12.25 -3.00
C SER A 155 -1.90 12.06 -4.12
N PHE A 156 -2.83 13.02 -4.25
CA PHE A 156 -3.69 13.07 -5.41
C PHE A 156 -2.90 13.40 -6.68
N GLN A 157 -3.29 12.78 -7.77
CA GLN A 157 -2.83 13.10 -9.11
C GLN A 157 -4.03 13.32 -10.02
N VAL A 158 -3.99 14.34 -10.84
CA VAL A 158 -5.04 14.61 -11.82
C VAL A 158 -4.61 14.07 -13.17
N CYS A 159 -5.36 13.12 -13.68
CA CYS A 159 -5.18 12.62 -15.05
C CYS A 159 -6.18 13.33 -15.98
N TYR A 160 -5.68 13.91 -17.06
CA TYR A 160 -6.50 14.65 -18.02
C TYR A 160 -6.83 13.84 -19.28
N CYS A 161 -6.74 12.52 -19.23
CA CYS A 161 -7.14 11.68 -20.34
C CYS A 161 -8.64 11.87 -20.69
N PRO A 162 -9.06 11.56 -21.92
CA PRO A 162 -10.46 11.72 -22.34
C PRO A 162 -11.46 11.05 -21.42
N HIS A 163 -11.12 9.86 -20.92
CA HIS A 163 -11.97 9.11 -19.98
C HIS A 163 -12.18 9.86 -18.65
N CYS A 164 -11.10 10.32 -18.00
CA CYS A 164 -11.21 11.05 -16.73
C CYS A 164 -11.97 12.37 -16.88
N ARG A 165 -11.74 13.12 -17.97
CA ARG A 165 -12.47 14.35 -18.27
C ARG A 165 -13.96 14.08 -18.44
N SER A 166 -14.32 13.08 -19.25
CA SER A 166 -15.73 12.74 -19.53
C SER A 166 -16.44 12.28 -18.26
N LEU A 167 -15.85 11.31 -17.54
CA LEU A 167 -16.47 10.72 -16.36
C LEU A 167 -16.65 11.73 -15.21
N PHE A 168 -15.65 12.61 -15.00
CA PHE A 168 -15.75 13.65 -13.97
C PHE A 168 -16.85 14.68 -14.30
N ARG A 169 -16.90 15.10 -15.59
CA ARG A 169 -17.97 16.01 -16.06
C ARG A 169 -19.36 15.38 -15.93
N GLU A 170 -19.50 14.10 -16.30
CA GLU A 170 -20.74 13.35 -16.18
C GLU A 170 -21.23 13.29 -14.73
N ARG A 171 -20.36 12.98 -13.78
CA ARG A 171 -20.72 12.79 -12.37
C ARG A 171 -20.94 14.09 -11.59
N TYR A 172 -20.18 15.11 -11.91
CA TYR A 172 -20.13 16.34 -11.10
C TYR A 172 -20.53 17.61 -11.85
N GLY A 173 -20.72 17.55 -13.17
CA GLY A 173 -21.04 18.73 -14.00
C GLY A 173 -19.90 19.77 -14.07
N LEU A 174 -18.68 19.39 -13.73
CA LEU A 174 -17.53 20.28 -13.60
C LEU A 174 -16.36 19.83 -14.49
N GLU A 175 -15.47 20.76 -14.79
CA GLU A 175 -14.16 20.42 -15.37
C GLU A 175 -13.20 19.95 -14.26
N LEU A 176 -12.22 19.11 -14.65
CA LEU A 176 -11.16 18.68 -13.75
C LEU A 176 -10.40 19.89 -13.19
N PRO A 177 -9.93 19.86 -11.93
CA PRO A 177 -9.10 20.93 -11.39
C PRO A 177 -7.81 21.05 -12.18
N SER A 178 -7.24 22.26 -12.26
CA SER A 178 -6.01 22.56 -13.01
C SER A 178 -4.78 21.79 -12.48
N LYS A 179 -4.81 21.40 -11.23
CA LYS A 179 -3.79 20.56 -10.56
C LYS A 179 -4.34 19.96 -9.29
N ALA A 180 -3.62 18.99 -8.75
CA ALA A 180 -3.92 18.48 -7.41
C ALA A 180 -3.77 19.60 -6.36
N TYR A 181 -4.70 19.63 -5.42
CA TYR A 181 -4.77 20.62 -4.33
C TYR A 181 -4.97 22.08 -4.80
N ALA A 182 -5.52 22.29 -5.99
CA ALA A 182 -5.86 23.62 -6.47
C ALA A 182 -6.89 24.32 -5.57
N ASP A 183 -6.80 25.63 -5.47
CA ASP A 183 -7.82 26.43 -4.79
C ASP A 183 -8.96 26.77 -5.77
N GLU A 184 -9.68 25.76 -6.18
CA GLU A 184 -10.74 25.80 -7.19
C GLU A 184 -11.99 25.07 -6.70
N PRO A 185 -13.20 25.49 -7.13
CA PRO A 185 -14.46 24.81 -6.75
C PRO A 185 -14.49 23.31 -7.09
N SER A 186 -13.78 22.89 -8.15
CA SER A 186 -13.68 21.51 -8.60
C SER A 186 -12.79 20.61 -7.70
N TRP A 187 -11.93 21.18 -6.84
CA TRP A 187 -11.01 20.39 -6.03
C TRP A 187 -11.71 19.46 -5.04
N LYS A 188 -12.68 19.96 -4.28
CA LYS A 188 -13.42 19.12 -3.31
C LYS A 188 -14.23 18.00 -3.99
N PRO A 189 -14.98 18.26 -5.09
CA PRO A 189 -15.58 17.21 -5.90
C PRO A 189 -14.56 16.22 -6.47
N TYR A 190 -13.38 16.69 -6.92
CA TYR A 190 -12.33 15.82 -7.46
C TYR A 190 -11.75 14.87 -6.39
N THR A 191 -11.52 15.35 -5.18
CA THR A 191 -11.09 14.51 -4.06
C THR A 191 -12.06 13.35 -3.85
N ARG A 192 -13.36 13.63 -3.83
CA ARG A 192 -14.41 12.61 -3.71
C ARG A 192 -14.42 11.66 -4.90
N PHE A 193 -14.40 12.19 -6.12
CA PHE A 193 -14.34 11.40 -7.36
C PHE A 193 -13.17 10.42 -7.34
N TYR A 194 -11.97 10.89 -6.98
CA TYR A 194 -10.77 10.06 -6.92
C TYR A 194 -10.94 8.89 -5.93
N GLN A 195 -11.43 9.19 -4.72
CA GLN A 195 -11.62 8.18 -3.67
C GLN A 195 -12.74 7.18 -4.02
N GLU A 196 -13.83 7.64 -4.60
CA GLU A 196 -14.91 6.77 -5.10
C GLU A 196 -14.41 5.83 -6.21
N ARG A 197 -13.66 6.34 -7.18
CA ARG A 197 -13.10 5.52 -8.26
C ARG A 197 -12.14 4.45 -7.76
N ILE A 198 -11.34 4.78 -6.75
CA ILE A 198 -10.46 3.79 -6.10
C ILE A 198 -11.27 2.69 -5.40
N ALA A 199 -12.32 3.05 -4.69
CA ALA A 199 -13.22 2.09 -4.05
C ALA A 199 -13.95 1.20 -5.08
N GLU A 200 -14.39 1.77 -6.19
CA GLU A 200 -14.98 1.04 -7.32
C GLU A 200 -13.97 0.06 -7.93
N LEU A 201 -12.72 0.48 -8.13
CA LEU A 201 -11.67 -0.36 -8.66
C LEU A 201 -11.35 -1.53 -7.73
N TRP A 202 -11.22 -1.26 -6.42
CA TRP A 202 -11.05 -2.31 -5.41
C TRP A 202 -12.17 -3.34 -5.49
N THR A 203 -13.41 -2.85 -5.46
CA THR A 203 -14.62 -3.69 -5.50
C THR A 203 -14.65 -4.55 -6.77
N LEU A 204 -14.29 -3.97 -7.92
CA LEU A 204 -14.25 -4.69 -9.20
C LEU A 204 -13.21 -5.81 -9.19
N TRP A 205 -11.98 -5.53 -8.73
CA TRP A 205 -10.93 -6.55 -8.72
C TRP A 205 -11.20 -7.64 -7.69
N ASP A 206 -11.72 -7.28 -6.51
CA ASP A 206 -12.09 -8.26 -5.48
C ASP A 206 -13.27 -9.14 -5.93
N ALA A 207 -14.29 -8.56 -6.56
CA ALA A 207 -15.38 -9.31 -7.16
C ALA A 207 -14.90 -10.23 -8.30
N THR A 208 -13.93 -9.77 -9.11
CA THR A 208 -13.30 -10.58 -10.14
C THR A 208 -12.54 -11.75 -9.53
N CYS A 209 -11.77 -11.53 -8.46
CA CYS A 209 -11.09 -12.60 -7.74
C CYS A 209 -12.08 -13.65 -7.24
N LYS A 210 -13.11 -13.23 -6.50
CA LYS A 210 -14.10 -14.12 -5.89
C LYS A 210 -14.92 -14.91 -6.92
N ARG A 211 -15.21 -14.28 -8.09
CA ARG A 211 -15.92 -14.94 -9.20
C ARG A 211 -15.04 -15.97 -9.91
N SER A 212 -13.78 -15.63 -10.17
CA SER A 212 -12.85 -16.51 -10.88
C SER A 212 -12.42 -17.70 -10.03
N ARG A 213 -12.23 -17.50 -8.73
CA ARG A 213 -11.86 -18.53 -7.78
C ARG A 213 -12.43 -18.23 -6.39
N PRO A 214 -13.48 -18.92 -5.93
CA PRO A 214 -14.03 -18.73 -4.59
C PRO A 214 -12.96 -18.92 -3.50
N GLY A 215 -12.94 -17.99 -2.54
CA GLY A 215 -11.96 -17.99 -1.44
C GLY A 215 -10.71 -17.14 -1.71
N THR A 216 -10.56 -16.58 -2.92
CA THR A 216 -9.50 -15.60 -3.22
C THR A 216 -9.96 -14.17 -2.98
N THR A 217 -9.01 -13.26 -2.77
CA THR A 217 -9.28 -11.85 -2.49
C THR A 217 -8.34 -10.94 -3.26
N PHE A 218 -8.72 -9.68 -3.37
CA PHE A 218 -7.86 -8.63 -3.88
C PHE A 218 -7.16 -7.91 -2.72
N VAL A 219 -5.88 -7.61 -2.89
CA VAL A 219 -5.08 -6.80 -1.97
C VAL A 219 -4.36 -5.73 -2.77
N GLY A 220 -4.74 -4.49 -2.55
CA GLY A 220 -4.06 -3.35 -3.18
C GLY A 220 -2.96 -2.81 -2.28
N ASN A 221 -1.75 -2.57 -2.81
CA ASN A 221 -0.70 -1.88 -2.07
C ASN A 221 -1.19 -0.48 -1.66
N THR A 222 -1.21 -0.21 -0.35
CA THR A 222 -1.82 1.00 0.21
C THR A 222 -0.83 2.03 0.76
N GLY A 223 0.44 1.68 0.88
CA GLY A 223 1.52 2.59 1.29
C GLY A 223 1.58 2.93 2.79
N GLY A 224 0.49 3.21 3.47
CA GLY A 224 0.45 3.35 4.94
C GLY A 224 0.67 4.75 5.53
N SER A 225 0.50 5.85 4.81
CA SER A 225 0.70 7.23 5.34
C SER A 225 -0.57 7.85 5.92
N VAL A 226 -0.45 8.67 6.96
CA VAL A 226 -1.53 9.54 7.49
C VAL A 226 -2.01 10.58 6.46
N LEU A 227 -1.16 10.91 5.46
CA LEU A 227 -1.45 11.86 4.38
C LEU A 227 -1.98 11.19 3.11
N ASN A 228 -2.35 9.90 3.17
CA ASN A 228 -2.74 9.14 2.02
C ASN A 228 -3.94 9.75 1.27
N ALA A 229 -3.90 9.75 -0.06
CA ALA A 229 -4.99 10.24 -0.91
C ALA A 229 -6.18 9.26 -0.95
N MET A 230 -5.95 7.96 -0.71
CA MET A 230 -7.00 6.96 -0.58
C MET A 230 -7.78 7.16 0.72
N ASP A 231 -9.08 6.89 0.69
CA ASP A 231 -9.91 6.91 1.90
C ASP A 231 -9.66 5.65 2.74
N TRP A 232 -8.87 5.79 3.79
CA TRP A 232 -8.52 4.70 4.70
C TRP A 232 -9.72 3.97 5.28
N LYS A 233 -10.75 4.73 5.70
CA LYS A 233 -11.93 4.14 6.33
C LYS A 233 -12.71 3.26 5.35
N THR A 234 -12.91 3.75 4.15
CA THR A 234 -13.60 3.00 3.09
C THR A 234 -12.81 1.78 2.65
N LEU A 235 -11.48 1.92 2.42
CA LEU A 235 -10.66 0.78 2.04
C LEU A 235 -10.56 -0.27 3.13
N ALA A 236 -10.51 0.15 4.40
CA ALA A 236 -10.51 -0.80 5.51
C ALA A 236 -11.82 -1.60 5.62
N GLU A 237 -12.93 -1.08 5.13
CA GLU A 237 -14.20 -1.81 5.06
C GLU A 237 -14.20 -2.85 3.92
N LEU A 238 -13.59 -2.52 2.78
CA LEU A 238 -13.51 -3.40 1.60
C LEU A 238 -12.46 -4.50 1.75
N ALA A 239 -11.32 -4.19 2.35
CA ALA A 239 -10.17 -5.09 2.43
C ALA A 239 -10.34 -6.22 3.45
N ASP A 240 -9.99 -7.45 3.09
CA ASP A 240 -9.88 -8.57 4.04
C ASP A 240 -8.60 -8.49 4.87
N THR A 241 -7.52 -7.98 4.28
CA THR A 241 -6.24 -7.69 4.92
C THR A 241 -5.68 -6.38 4.37
N MET A 242 -4.81 -5.73 5.13
CA MET A 242 -4.19 -4.46 4.72
C MET A 242 -2.67 -4.56 4.79
N ASP A 243 -1.99 -3.87 3.90
CA ASP A 243 -0.54 -3.79 3.88
C ASP A 243 -0.04 -2.35 3.88
N ALA A 244 1.20 -2.17 4.33
CA ALA A 244 1.94 -0.93 4.17
C ALA A 244 3.30 -1.22 3.53
N ASP A 245 3.64 -0.46 2.51
CA ASP A 245 4.89 -0.57 1.78
C ASP A 245 5.84 0.57 2.16
N ASN A 246 6.52 0.41 3.28
CA ASN A 246 7.59 1.30 3.69
C ASN A 246 8.90 0.50 3.82
N GLN A 247 9.63 0.45 2.72
CA GLN A 247 10.72 -0.50 2.54
C GLN A 247 11.98 -0.18 3.36
N GLY A 248 12.04 0.95 4.06
CA GLY A 248 13.16 1.30 4.92
C GLY A 248 13.38 2.79 5.03
N ARG A 249 14.39 3.15 5.81
CA ARG A 249 14.78 4.55 5.98
C ARG A 249 15.25 5.16 4.67
N SER A 250 14.82 6.38 4.45
CA SER A 250 15.27 7.22 3.35
C SER A 250 15.61 8.60 3.93
N GLY A 251 16.85 9.05 3.72
CA GLY A 251 17.31 10.33 4.26
C GLY A 251 17.23 10.39 5.78
N VAL A 252 16.55 11.42 6.28
CA VAL A 252 16.39 11.70 7.72
C VAL A 252 15.19 11.00 8.38
N ASN A 253 14.49 10.14 7.69
CA ASN A 253 13.34 9.43 8.26
C ASN A 253 13.72 8.71 9.55
N PRO A 254 12.96 8.88 10.63
CA PRO A 254 13.25 8.24 11.90
C PRO A 254 13.00 6.73 11.84
N PRO A 255 13.67 5.92 12.70
CA PRO A 255 13.53 4.47 12.69
C PRO A 255 12.12 3.98 13.03
N TRP A 256 11.32 4.74 13.78
CA TRP A 256 9.94 4.39 14.18
C TRP A 256 8.87 4.64 13.11
N ARG A 257 9.27 5.06 11.91
CA ARG A 257 8.36 5.28 10.80
C ARG A 257 7.57 4.01 10.40
N ASN A 258 8.18 2.86 10.55
CA ASN A 258 7.52 1.60 10.25
C ASN A 258 6.38 1.30 11.25
N GLY A 259 6.60 1.58 12.53
CA GLY A 259 5.58 1.47 13.56
C GLY A 259 4.44 2.48 13.41
N GLU A 260 4.73 3.70 12.94
CA GLU A 260 3.70 4.69 12.59
C GLU A 260 2.71 4.12 11.57
N GLN A 261 3.21 3.52 10.50
CA GLN A 261 2.35 2.94 9.47
C GLN A 261 1.53 1.75 9.98
N ALA A 262 2.10 0.92 10.84
CA ALA A 262 1.36 -0.14 11.49
C ALA A 262 0.19 0.41 12.33
N LYS A 263 0.42 1.49 13.07
CA LYS A 263 -0.63 2.16 13.86
C LYS A 263 -1.71 2.78 12.98
N VAL A 264 -1.34 3.37 11.82
CA VAL A 264 -2.32 3.88 10.84
C VAL A 264 -3.26 2.78 10.39
N LEU A 265 -2.72 1.65 9.93
CA LEU A 265 -3.56 0.54 9.46
C LEU A 265 -4.43 -0.06 10.58
N ARG A 266 -3.89 -0.19 11.78
CA ARG A 266 -4.67 -0.67 12.94
C ARG A 266 -5.81 0.27 13.32
N SER A 267 -5.65 1.57 13.17
CA SER A 267 -6.65 2.56 13.53
C SER A 267 -7.96 2.40 12.76
N VAL A 268 -7.88 1.92 11.52
CA VAL A 268 -9.04 1.70 10.63
C VAL A 268 -9.37 0.22 10.45
N GLY A 269 -8.36 -0.65 10.40
CA GLY A 269 -8.50 -2.08 10.15
C GLY A 269 -8.98 -2.91 11.35
N GLY A 270 -8.89 -2.37 12.55
CA GLY A 270 -9.32 -3.05 13.77
C GLY A 270 -8.52 -4.34 14.02
N ARG A 271 -9.19 -5.50 14.01
CA ARG A 271 -8.57 -6.83 14.22
C ARG A 271 -8.07 -7.50 12.94
N LYS A 272 -8.22 -6.88 11.78
CA LYS A 272 -7.70 -7.43 10.52
C LYS A 272 -6.19 -7.62 10.57
N ALA A 273 -5.71 -8.62 9.85
CA ALA A 273 -4.27 -8.78 9.67
C ALA A 273 -3.68 -7.58 8.95
N ILE A 274 -2.60 -7.04 9.48
CA ILE A 274 -1.83 -5.99 8.83
C ILE A 274 -0.43 -6.52 8.51
N ILE A 275 0.05 -6.18 7.32
CA ILE A 275 1.31 -6.69 6.79
C ILE A 275 2.23 -5.49 6.50
N GLY A 276 3.49 -5.59 6.90
CA GLY A 276 4.48 -4.54 6.67
C GLY A 276 5.56 -4.99 5.72
N ILE A 277 5.66 -4.35 4.55
CA ILE A 277 6.68 -4.62 3.56
C ILE A 277 7.96 -3.89 3.93
N PHE A 278 9.06 -4.61 4.08
CA PHE A 278 10.40 -4.03 4.21
C PHE A 278 11.31 -4.48 3.07
N GLY A 279 12.06 -3.54 2.53
CA GLY A 279 12.96 -3.81 1.43
C GLY A 279 14.35 -4.24 1.91
N ILE A 280 14.89 -5.24 1.26
CA ILE A 280 16.27 -5.70 1.47
C ILE A 280 17.26 -4.72 0.86
N ASN A 281 16.97 -4.22 -0.34
CA ASN A 281 17.83 -3.29 -1.05
C ASN A 281 17.82 -1.90 -0.41
N THR A 282 18.90 -1.15 -0.63
CA THR A 282 18.98 0.24 -0.14
C THR A 282 17.84 1.08 -0.72
N ALA A 283 17.14 1.78 0.16
CA ALA A 283 16.04 2.67 -0.21
C ALA A 283 16.56 4.09 -0.45
N THR A 284 17.10 4.33 -1.63
CA THR A 284 17.41 5.68 -2.12
C THR A 284 16.47 6.04 -3.26
N SER A 285 16.45 7.28 -3.70
CA SER A 285 15.68 7.72 -4.88
C SER A 285 16.01 6.91 -6.13
N HIS A 286 17.21 6.33 -6.17
CA HIS A 286 17.64 5.35 -7.15
C HIS A 286 18.03 4.07 -6.41
N ARG A 287 17.17 3.06 -6.43
CA ARG A 287 17.45 1.77 -5.80
C ARG A 287 18.68 1.14 -6.45
N TRP A 288 19.68 0.92 -5.64
CA TRP A 288 20.82 0.11 -6.03
C TRP A 288 20.41 -1.36 -5.85
N MET A 289 19.84 -1.94 -6.90
CA MET A 289 19.24 -3.29 -6.87
C MET A 289 20.19 -4.40 -6.42
N ARG A 290 21.51 -4.11 -6.40
CA ARG A 290 22.55 -5.06 -5.98
C ARG A 290 23.20 -4.69 -4.65
N SER A 291 22.75 -3.63 -4.00
CA SER A 291 23.24 -3.18 -2.69
C SER A 291 22.19 -3.45 -1.62
N VAL A 292 22.62 -4.03 -0.51
CA VAL A 292 21.73 -4.35 0.61
C VAL A 292 21.97 -3.41 1.78
N LYS A 293 20.95 -3.21 2.58
CA LYS A 293 21.00 -2.40 3.81
C LYS A 293 21.89 -3.03 4.85
N ALA A 294 22.44 -2.22 5.76
CA ALA A 294 23.15 -2.69 6.93
C ALA A 294 22.26 -3.61 7.79
N ALA A 295 22.90 -4.62 8.40
CA ALA A 295 22.17 -5.62 9.19
C ALA A 295 21.36 -5.02 10.33
N ASP A 296 21.90 -4.05 11.06
CA ASP A 296 21.22 -3.43 12.20
C ASP A 296 20.07 -2.52 11.77
N GLU A 297 20.18 -1.87 10.62
CA GLU A 297 19.07 -1.12 10.04
C GLU A 297 17.91 -2.04 9.67
N GLN A 298 18.20 -3.19 9.07
CA GLN A 298 17.17 -4.19 8.76
C GLN A 298 16.49 -4.71 10.02
N ARG A 299 17.27 -5.12 11.04
CA ARG A 299 16.72 -5.62 12.30
C ARG A 299 15.83 -4.61 12.99
N LEU A 300 16.29 -3.36 13.10
CA LEU A 300 15.54 -2.28 13.73
C LEU A 300 14.21 -2.03 13.01
N TRP A 301 14.24 -1.97 11.68
CA TRP A 301 13.06 -1.71 10.88
C TRP A 301 12.01 -2.81 10.97
N ILE A 302 12.44 -4.08 10.92
CA ILE A 302 11.54 -5.23 11.07
C ILE A 302 10.99 -5.28 12.51
N ALA A 303 11.83 -5.09 13.52
CA ALA A 303 11.44 -5.14 14.91
C ALA A 303 10.39 -4.08 15.25
N GLU A 304 10.59 -2.85 14.76
CA GLU A 304 9.64 -1.75 14.95
C GLU A 304 8.26 -2.08 14.34
N GLY A 305 8.25 -2.62 13.12
CA GLY A 305 7.01 -3.06 12.47
C GLY A 305 6.30 -4.17 13.25
N VAL A 306 7.02 -5.20 13.65
CA VAL A 306 6.48 -6.36 14.38
C VAL A 306 5.97 -5.94 15.77
N ALA A 307 6.69 -5.08 16.48
CA ALA A 307 6.27 -4.55 17.79
C ALA A 307 4.94 -3.78 17.71
N ASN A 308 4.66 -3.14 16.58
CA ASN A 308 3.43 -2.40 16.32
C ASN A 308 2.34 -3.21 15.59
N GLY A 309 2.55 -4.52 15.37
CA GLY A 309 1.52 -5.45 14.90
C GLY A 309 1.65 -5.92 13.46
N PHE A 310 2.65 -5.49 12.71
CA PHE A 310 2.87 -6.00 11.37
C PHE A 310 3.24 -7.48 11.35
N ARG A 311 2.70 -8.18 10.36
CA ARG A 311 3.26 -9.44 9.87
C ARG A 311 4.41 -9.05 8.93
N PRO A 312 5.67 -9.44 9.22
CA PRO A 312 6.82 -8.99 8.44
C PRO A 312 6.83 -9.62 7.04
N TRP A 313 7.13 -8.78 6.05
CA TRP A 313 7.21 -9.17 4.64
C TRP A 313 8.47 -8.57 4.03
N TRP A 314 9.50 -9.40 3.76
CA TRP A 314 10.66 -8.94 3.03
C TRP A 314 10.41 -8.91 1.52
N THR A 315 10.90 -7.87 0.87
CA THR A 315 10.85 -7.72 -0.59
C THR A 315 12.23 -7.43 -1.16
N LEU A 316 12.48 -7.95 -2.35
CA LEU A 316 13.69 -7.69 -3.13
C LEU A 316 13.41 -7.87 -4.62
N PHE A 317 14.37 -7.45 -5.44
CA PHE A 317 14.32 -7.52 -6.89
C PHE A 317 15.37 -8.47 -7.44
N GLY A 318 15.01 -9.16 -8.54
CA GLY A 318 15.89 -10.03 -9.31
C GLY A 318 15.92 -11.48 -8.84
N ALA A 319 15.89 -12.39 -9.80
CA ALA A 319 15.92 -13.84 -9.54
C ALA A 319 17.27 -14.29 -8.99
N GLU A 320 18.37 -13.66 -9.43
CA GLU A 320 19.72 -13.95 -8.97
C GLU A 320 20.17 -12.96 -7.87
N GLN A 321 20.46 -13.49 -6.68
CA GLN A 321 20.96 -12.70 -5.54
C GLN A 321 22.48 -12.73 -5.45
N LYS A 322 23.13 -11.66 -5.87
CA LYS A 322 24.62 -11.54 -5.83
C LYS A 322 25.11 -11.16 -4.44
N ASP A 323 24.46 -10.22 -3.75
CA ASP A 323 24.76 -9.88 -2.36
C ASP A 323 23.82 -10.65 -1.44
N ARG A 324 24.36 -11.62 -0.72
CA ARG A 324 23.62 -12.53 0.17
C ARG A 324 23.74 -12.20 1.66
N ARG A 325 24.41 -11.09 2.02
CA ARG A 325 24.62 -10.71 3.44
C ARG A 325 23.32 -10.52 4.22
N TRP A 326 22.27 -10.10 3.55
CA TRP A 326 20.95 -9.90 4.14
C TRP A 326 20.26 -11.20 4.59
N MET A 327 20.57 -12.33 3.97
CA MET A 327 19.87 -13.61 4.23
C MET A 327 19.98 -14.00 5.68
N LYS A 328 21.20 -13.94 6.24
CA LYS A 328 21.42 -14.27 7.66
C LYS A 328 20.57 -13.40 8.59
N VAL A 329 20.43 -12.12 8.30
CA VAL A 329 19.62 -11.20 9.12
C VAL A 329 18.15 -11.61 9.12
N VAL A 330 17.60 -11.89 7.95
CA VAL A 330 16.19 -12.30 7.81
C VAL A 330 15.96 -13.68 8.41
N GLU A 331 16.84 -14.64 8.17
CA GLU A 331 16.78 -15.99 8.73
C GLU A 331 16.74 -15.95 10.27
N GLU A 332 17.69 -15.23 10.88
CA GLU A 332 17.75 -15.11 12.35
C GLU A 332 16.49 -14.44 12.92
N PHE A 333 16.05 -13.34 12.31
CA PHE A 333 14.88 -12.60 12.78
C PHE A 333 13.58 -13.39 12.59
N TYR A 334 13.40 -14.03 11.44
CA TYR A 334 12.22 -14.84 11.17
C TYR A 334 12.18 -16.12 12.01
N ALA A 335 13.33 -16.74 12.28
CA ALA A 335 13.42 -17.84 13.23
C ALA A 335 13.04 -17.40 14.65
N TRP A 336 13.44 -16.18 15.06
CA TRP A 336 12.99 -15.59 16.31
C TRP A 336 11.46 -15.37 16.33
N CYS A 337 10.90 -14.81 15.27
CA CYS A 337 9.45 -14.64 15.13
C CYS A 337 8.73 -16.00 15.18
N HIS A 338 9.28 -17.03 14.56
CA HIS A 338 8.71 -18.37 14.58
C HIS A 338 8.64 -18.94 15.99
N ARG A 339 9.73 -18.89 16.75
CA ARG A 339 9.78 -19.38 18.14
C ARG A 339 8.87 -18.60 19.09
N ASN A 340 8.60 -17.34 18.82
CA ASN A 340 7.83 -16.44 19.67
C ASN A 340 6.43 -16.12 19.10
N GLU A 341 5.94 -16.90 18.16
CA GLU A 341 4.70 -16.59 17.42
C GLU A 341 3.48 -16.39 18.35
N ALA A 342 3.41 -17.13 19.42
CA ALA A 342 2.32 -17.03 20.41
C ALA A 342 2.23 -15.63 21.03
N TYR A 343 3.36 -14.94 21.18
CA TYR A 343 3.45 -13.59 21.78
C TYR A 343 3.34 -12.46 20.76
N LEU A 344 3.45 -12.77 19.46
CA LEU A 344 3.48 -11.77 18.37
C LEU A 344 2.13 -11.60 17.67
N ARG A 345 1.03 -12.07 18.27
CA ARG A 345 -0.29 -11.98 17.64
C ARG A 345 -0.89 -10.58 17.67
N ASN A 346 -0.48 -9.75 18.63
CA ASN A 346 -0.86 -8.33 18.74
C ASN A 346 -2.38 -8.10 18.61
N THR A 347 -3.17 -8.83 19.38
CA THR A 347 -4.64 -8.80 19.29
C THR A 347 -5.25 -7.53 19.85
N GLU A 348 -4.64 -6.95 20.89
CA GLU A 348 -5.13 -5.73 21.56
C GLU A 348 -3.97 -4.81 21.94
N SER A 349 -4.19 -3.51 21.82
CA SER A 349 -3.28 -2.49 22.32
C SER A 349 -3.62 -2.17 23.79
N LEU A 350 -2.60 -1.99 24.60
CA LEU A 350 -2.73 -1.55 26.00
C LEU A 350 -2.66 -0.01 26.12
N ALA A 351 -2.56 0.71 25.03
CA ALA A 351 -2.46 2.16 25.03
C ALA A 351 -3.71 2.82 25.64
N ARG A 352 -3.47 3.85 26.43
CA ARG A 352 -4.51 4.69 27.06
C ARG A 352 -4.51 6.10 26.48
N VAL A 353 -3.62 6.39 25.55
CA VAL A 353 -3.54 7.64 24.80
C VAL A 353 -3.87 7.36 23.35
N GLY A 354 -4.80 8.14 22.77
CA GLY A 354 -5.12 8.14 21.35
C GLY A 354 -4.65 9.44 20.71
N VAL A 355 -3.88 9.34 19.63
CA VAL A 355 -3.50 10.52 18.79
C VAL A 355 -4.36 10.51 17.56
N VAL A 356 -5.20 11.53 17.42
CA VAL A 356 -6.09 11.68 16.26
C VAL A 356 -5.30 12.16 15.06
N TYR A 357 -5.53 11.55 13.89
CA TYR A 357 -5.08 12.06 12.61
C TYR A 357 -6.26 12.21 11.66
N SER A 358 -6.17 13.14 10.71
CA SER A 358 -7.30 13.51 9.85
C SER A 358 -6.88 13.62 8.40
N GLN A 359 -7.44 12.73 7.58
CA GLN A 359 -7.28 12.82 6.13
C GLN A 359 -8.06 14.01 5.56
N GLN A 360 -9.24 14.33 6.09
CA GLN A 360 -9.99 15.51 5.63
C GLN A 360 -9.24 16.82 5.95
N THR A 361 -8.59 16.94 7.12
CA THR A 361 -7.73 18.09 7.41
C THR A 361 -6.56 18.17 6.42
N ALA A 362 -5.92 17.04 6.11
CA ALA A 362 -4.82 17.01 5.14
C ALA A 362 -5.28 17.45 3.73
N HIS A 363 -6.46 16.99 3.29
CA HIS A 363 -6.94 17.20 1.93
C HIS A 363 -7.59 18.56 1.69
N TYR A 364 -8.28 19.11 2.69
CA TYR A 364 -9.10 20.31 2.53
C TYR A 364 -8.50 21.57 3.17
N TYR A 365 -7.85 21.44 4.34
CA TYR A 365 -7.13 22.51 5.00
C TYR A 365 -5.64 22.54 4.59
N GLY A 366 -4.92 21.42 4.75
CA GLY A 366 -3.48 21.34 4.46
C GLY A 366 -3.17 21.49 2.99
N LYS A 367 -3.95 20.85 2.11
CA LYS A 367 -3.78 20.88 0.65
C LYS A 367 -2.32 20.65 0.23
N ALA A 368 -1.74 21.54 -0.56
CA ALA A 368 -0.33 21.46 -0.99
C ALA A 368 0.66 21.60 0.18
N GLU A 369 0.27 22.32 1.25
CA GLU A 369 1.08 22.54 2.46
C GLU A 369 0.79 21.51 3.58
N ARG A 370 0.13 20.39 3.26
CA ARG A 370 -0.22 19.36 4.26
C ARG A 370 0.96 18.78 5.04
N GLY A 371 2.18 18.90 4.51
CA GLY A 371 3.40 18.56 5.24
C GLY A 371 3.53 19.44 6.49
N SER A 372 3.70 20.75 6.29
CA SER A 372 3.93 21.70 7.38
C SER A 372 2.68 21.98 8.22
N LYS A 373 1.51 22.04 7.60
CA LYS A 373 0.26 22.38 8.31
C LYS A 373 -0.38 21.20 9.07
N VAL A 374 -0.08 19.96 8.67
CA VAL A 374 -0.73 18.79 9.26
C VAL A 374 0.29 17.78 9.76
N TYR A 375 1.17 17.29 8.86
CA TYR A 375 2.09 16.21 9.21
C TYR A 375 3.11 16.60 10.27
N ASP A 376 3.69 17.80 10.21
CA ASP A 376 4.71 18.23 11.17
C ASP A 376 4.14 18.32 12.59
N HIS A 377 2.88 18.79 12.75
CA HIS A 377 2.20 18.82 14.05
C HIS A 377 1.91 17.40 14.57
N PHE A 378 1.40 16.53 13.71
CA PHE A 378 1.18 15.11 14.02
C PHE A 378 2.50 14.44 14.41
N ASN A 379 3.54 14.61 13.60
CA ASN A 379 4.85 14.00 13.79
C ASN A 379 5.54 14.47 15.07
N GLY A 380 5.42 15.76 15.41
CA GLY A 380 5.94 16.30 16.67
C GLY A 380 5.34 15.64 17.91
N ILE A 381 4.02 15.44 17.95
CA ILE A 381 3.34 14.70 19.02
C ILE A 381 3.75 13.22 19.01
N TYR A 382 3.80 12.60 17.83
CA TYR A 382 4.24 11.22 17.69
C TYR A 382 5.64 11.00 18.28
N HIS A 383 6.60 11.87 17.93
CA HIS A 383 7.97 11.83 18.46
C HIS A 383 8.00 12.00 19.98
N ALA A 384 7.30 13.00 20.50
CA ALA A 384 7.28 13.27 21.94
C ALA A 384 6.79 12.06 22.73
N LEU A 385 5.77 11.35 22.25
CA LEU A 385 5.23 10.16 22.90
C LEU A 385 6.18 8.97 22.79
N VAL A 386 6.84 8.77 21.64
CA VAL A 386 7.85 7.71 21.46
C VAL A 386 9.04 7.93 22.37
N GLU A 387 9.59 9.15 22.41
CA GLU A 387 10.75 9.49 23.24
C GLU A 387 10.43 9.40 24.74
N SER A 388 9.20 9.77 25.11
CA SER A 388 8.70 9.63 26.49
C SER A 388 8.35 8.19 26.86
N ARG A 389 8.47 7.24 25.91
CA ARG A 389 8.11 5.83 26.09
C ARG A 389 6.66 5.63 26.55
N MET A 390 5.78 6.52 26.13
CA MET A 390 4.36 6.46 26.45
C MET A 390 3.63 5.65 25.38
N PRO A 391 2.98 4.52 25.73
CA PRO A 391 2.19 3.77 24.76
C PRO A 391 1.00 4.58 24.26
N PHE A 392 0.84 4.65 22.93
CA PHE A 392 -0.29 5.32 22.28
C PHE A 392 -0.72 4.60 21.01
N ASP A 393 -2.00 4.78 20.67
CA ASP A 393 -2.57 4.38 19.39
C ASP A 393 -2.82 5.60 18.51
N LEU A 394 -2.93 5.37 17.19
CA LEU A 394 -3.52 6.36 16.28
C LEU A 394 -5.02 6.14 16.18
N VAL A 395 -5.76 7.23 16.02
CA VAL A 395 -7.21 7.25 15.86
C VAL A 395 -7.53 8.04 14.59
N HIS A 396 -8.18 7.39 13.64
CA HIS A 396 -8.65 8.08 12.43
C HIS A 396 -9.80 9.02 12.77
N ASP A 397 -9.86 10.20 12.17
CA ASP A 397 -10.90 11.21 12.41
C ASP A 397 -12.33 10.68 12.19
N ARG A 398 -12.52 9.71 11.30
CA ARG A 398 -13.82 9.03 11.07
C ARG A 398 -14.03 7.78 11.95
N CYS A 399 -13.25 7.62 13.02
CA CYS A 399 -13.34 6.53 13.98
C CYS A 399 -13.44 7.06 15.43
N LEU A 400 -14.22 8.11 15.62
CA LEU A 400 -14.47 8.76 16.92
C LEU A 400 -15.75 8.27 17.60
N GLU A 401 -16.30 7.14 17.17
CA GLU A 401 -17.46 6.52 17.79
C GLU A 401 -17.18 6.25 19.29
N PRO A 402 -18.16 6.51 20.20
CA PRO A 402 -17.96 6.42 21.64
C PRO A 402 -17.36 5.09 22.11
N GLU A 403 -17.76 3.98 21.48
CA GLU A 403 -17.29 2.63 21.83
C GLU A 403 -15.81 2.42 21.47
N ARG A 404 -15.34 3.09 20.44
CA ARG A 404 -13.93 3.00 19.98
C ARG A 404 -13.00 3.82 20.87
N ILE A 405 -13.41 5.04 21.21
CA ILE A 405 -12.56 5.98 21.94
C ILE A 405 -12.64 5.86 23.47
N ALA A 406 -13.66 5.19 24.02
CA ALA A 406 -13.85 5.01 25.47
C ALA A 406 -12.67 4.34 26.19
N ARG A 407 -11.85 3.58 25.49
CA ARG A 407 -10.66 2.93 26.02
C ARG A 407 -9.51 3.90 26.34
N TYR A 408 -9.48 5.06 25.71
CA TYR A 408 -8.43 6.05 25.93
C TYR A 408 -8.79 6.96 27.10
N SER A 409 -7.82 7.24 27.94
CA SER A 409 -7.94 8.25 29.01
C SER A 409 -7.66 9.66 28.50
N LEU A 410 -6.93 9.74 27.37
CA LEU A 410 -6.54 11.00 26.74
C LEU A 410 -6.61 10.86 25.21
N LEU A 411 -7.25 11.84 24.56
CA LEU A 411 -7.15 12.08 23.14
C LEU A 411 -6.30 13.33 22.88
N VAL A 412 -5.39 13.23 21.91
CA VAL A 412 -4.56 14.35 21.44
C VAL A 412 -4.91 14.64 19.99
N LEU A 413 -5.26 15.90 19.72
CA LEU A 413 -5.66 16.39 18.41
C LEU A 413 -4.61 17.38 17.86
N PRO A 414 -3.57 16.91 17.17
CA PRO A 414 -2.51 17.77 16.67
C PRO A 414 -2.97 18.53 15.40
N ASN A 415 -3.47 19.72 15.57
CA ASN A 415 -3.98 20.59 14.49
C ASN A 415 -5.02 19.90 13.59
N ILE A 416 -6.03 19.27 14.18
CA ILE A 416 -7.13 18.63 13.44
C ILE A 416 -8.14 19.72 13.03
N ALA A 417 -7.80 20.50 12.01
CA ALA A 417 -8.50 21.72 11.64
C ALA A 417 -9.93 21.46 11.13
N CYS A 418 -10.14 20.42 10.34
CA CYS A 418 -11.45 20.07 9.78
C CYS A 418 -12.12 19.00 10.63
N LEU A 419 -13.23 19.36 11.28
CA LEU A 419 -14.11 18.43 11.99
C LEU A 419 -15.57 18.74 11.63
N SER A 420 -16.36 17.71 11.36
CA SER A 420 -17.80 17.87 11.19
C SER A 420 -18.50 18.11 12.54
N ASP A 421 -19.73 18.66 12.52
CA ASP A 421 -20.54 18.83 13.73
C ASP A 421 -20.70 17.52 14.51
N GLY A 422 -20.91 16.41 13.80
CA GLY A 422 -21.00 15.08 14.43
C GLY A 422 -19.73 14.65 15.14
N GLN A 423 -18.57 14.89 14.55
CA GLN A 423 -17.27 14.60 15.19
C GLN A 423 -17.04 15.51 16.40
N CYS A 424 -17.42 16.77 16.31
CA CYS A 424 -17.37 17.68 17.46
C CYS A 424 -18.25 17.20 18.63
N GLU A 425 -19.47 16.74 18.37
CA GLU A 425 -20.34 16.18 19.41
C GLU A 425 -19.78 14.88 20.01
N GLN A 426 -19.21 13.99 19.20
CA GLN A 426 -18.52 12.80 19.69
C GLN A 426 -17.40 13.14 20.67
N LEU A 427 -16.59 14.15 20.34
CA LEU A 427 -15.51 14.63 21.22
C LEU A 427 -16.04 15.30 22.49
N ARG A 428 -17.12 16.10 22.41
CA ARG A 428 -17.78 16.70 23.58
C ARG A 428 -18.33 15.62 24.52
N ASP A 429 -18.96 14.60 23.97
CA ASP A 429 -19.46 13.48 24.74
C ASP A 429 -18.33 12.67 25.40
N TYR A 430 -17.22 12.47 24.69
CA TYR A 430 -16.03 11.85 25.27
C TYR A 430 -15.54 12.62 26.49
N VAL A 431 -15.45 13.96 26.43
CA VAL A 431 -15.03 14.80 27.56
C VAL A 431 -16.06 14.78 28.69
N ARG A 432 -17.37 14.86 28.38
CA ARG A 432 -18.45 14.76 29.39
C ARG A 432 -18.40 13.43 30.18
N ARG A 433 -17.92 12.38 29.56
CA ARG A 433 -17.72 11.06 30.18
C ARG A 433 -16.41 10.92 30.95
N GLY A 434 -15.65 12.00 31.07
CA GLY A 434 -14.39 12.05 31.85
C GLY A 434 -13.11 11.79 31.04
N GLY A 435 -13.19 11.75 29.71
CA GLY A 435 -12.02 11.67 28.85
C GLY A 435 -11.24 12.99 28.85
N GLY A 436 -9.91 12.90 28.90
CA GLY A 436 -9.00 14.04 28.71
C GLY A 436 -8.84 14.40 27.24
N LEU A 437 -8.79 15.70 26.91
CA LEU A 437 -8.58 16.20 25.57
C LEU A 437 -7.46 17.23 25.52
N VAL A 438 -6.50 17.04 24.62
CA VAL A 438 -5.49 18.03 24.26
C VAL A 438 -5.66 18.35 22.78
N ALA A 439 -5.91 19.62 22.47
CA ALA A 439 -6.04 20.12 21.11
C ALA A 439 -5.02 21.26 20.89
N THR A 440 -4.43 21.30 19.69
CA THR A 440 -3.44 22.33 19.35
C THR A 440 -3.87 23.16 18.15
N LEU A 441 -3.39 24.38 18.09
CA LEU A 441 -3.55 25.32 16.97
C LEU A 441 -5.01 25.48 16.50
N GLU A 442 -5.28 25.27 15.21
CA GLU A 442 -6.55 25.53 14.55
C GLU A 442 -7.53 24.34 14.61
N THR A 443 -7.36 23.42 15.58
CA THR A 443 -8.26 22.28 15.74
C THR A 443 -9.73 22.72 15.81
N SER A 444 -10.56 22.14 14.95
CA SER A 444 -12.02 22.37 14.78
C SER A 444 -12.45 23.77 14.35
N LEU A 445 -11.58 24.53 13.68
CA LEU A 445 -11.95 25.85 13.16
C LEU A 445 -12.55 25.84 11.75
N TYR A 446 -12.54 24.69 11.04
CA TYR A 446 -12.98 24.54 9.65
C TYR A 446 -13.94 23.36 9.46
#